data_85bae318dba2f602b097ae872281813a
#
_entry.id   85bae318dba2f602b097ae872281813a
#
_cell.length_a   1.000
_cell.length_b   1.000
_cell.length_c   1.000
_cell.angle_alpha   90.00
_cell.angle_beta   90.00
_cell.angle_gamma   90.00
#
_symmetry.space_group_name_H-M   'P 1'
#
loop_
_entity.id
_entity.type
_entity.pdbx_description
1 polymer ?
#
loop_
_entity_poly.entity_id
_entity_poly.type
_entity_poly.pdbx_seq_one_letter_code
_entity_poly.pdbx_strand_id
1 'polypeptide(L)'
;MALALAMLMPAIATAAEVLQYEVVGKKPQERRNFIQGLEILEGKLYVSSGNYGESRLMRYNFENMNLEISKRLNPRLFAEGLTILGDHIYQLTWRERMVLVFDKQSMEALEWFPIPGQGWGLTNDGSQLIYSDGSAQLHFMSPDKRTIERSITVTENGRAVPKLNELEWIDGKIWANIWQTDRIVVIDPLSGNIEASLDLTGLLPSEDRLRDTDVLNGIARDPADNGIWVTGKRWPWLYKIEIRPAELAHTSD
;
A
#
# COMPACT_ATOMS: atom_id res chain seq x y z
N MET A 1 -30.59 25.05 38.51
CA MET A 1 -30.15 24.34 37.28
C MET A 1 -28.80 24.94 36.90
N ALA A 2 -27.73 24.21 37.15
CA ALA A 2 -26.36 24.64 36.76
C ALA A 2 -26.07 24.05 35.37
N LEU A 3 -25.85 24.90 34.38
CA LEU A 3 -25.41 24.49 33.02
C LEU A 3 -23.92 24.19 33.12
N ALA A 4 -23.56 22.91 32.95
CA ALA A 4 -22.17 22.52 32.79
C ALA A 4 -21.73 22.86 31.36
N LEU A 5 -20.87 23.88 31.24
CA LEU A 5 -20.22 24.23 29.98
C LEU A 5 -19.06 23.25 29.76
N ALA A 6 -19.25 22.25 28.89
CA ALA A 6 -18.16 21.39 28.47
C ALA A 6 -17.20 22.21 27.61
N MET A 7 -16.02 22.53 28.14
CA MET A 7 -14.92 23.08 27.35
C MET A 7 -14.39 21.98 26.41
N LEU A 8 -14.66 22.09 25.11
CA LEU A 8 -13.91 21.36 24.09
C LEU A 8 -12.47 21.91 24.10
N MET A 9 -11.55 21.12 24.64
CA MET A 9 -10.13 21.40 24.45
C MET A 9 -9.81 21.15 22.97
N PRO A 10 -9.13 22.08 22.27
CA PRO A 10 -8.66 21.80 20.92
C PRO A 10 -7.66 20.64 20.98
N ALA A 11 -7.86 19.63 20.16
CA ALA A 11 -6.87 18.59 19.97
C ALA A 11 -5.59 19.24 19.44
N ILE A 12 -4.51 19.16 20.20
CA ILE A 12 -3.18 19.59 19.75
C ILE A 12 -2.80 18.61 18.63
N ALA A 13 -2.76 19.08 17.39
CA ALA A 13 -2.22 18.32 16.30
C ALA A 13 -0.71 18.14 16.56
N THR A 14 -0.31 16.94 16.96
CA THR A 14 1.11 16.58 17.03
C THR A 14 1.65 16.48 15.62
N ALA A 15 2.84 17.03 15.38
CA ALA A 15 3.53 16.83 14.10
C ALA A 15 3.77 15.32 13.88
N ALA A 16 3.66 14.88 12.62
CA ALA A 16 3.93 13.51 12.26
C ALA A 16 5.38 13.13 12.64
N GLU A 17 5.54 11.96 13.26
CA GLU A 17 6.86 11.43 13.62
C GLU A 17 7.65 11.11 12.34
N VAL A 18 8.93 11.46 12.30
CA VAL A 18 9.84 11.04 11.23
C VAL A 18 10.54 9.77 11.67
N LEU A 19 10.10 8.64 11.12
CA LEU A 19 10.67 7.34 11.42
C LEU A 19 12.04 7.18 10.74
N GLN A 20 12.95 6.51 11.42
CA GLN A 20 14.22 6.07 10.86
C GLN A 20 14.10 4.61 10.45
N TYR A 21 14.87 4.17 9.48
CA TYR A 21 14.88 2.78 9.04
C TYR A 21 16.31 2.30 8.77
N GLU A 22 16.47 1.00 8.80
CA GLU A 22 17.68 0.31 8.35
C GLU A 22 17.28 -0.76 7.34
N VAL A 23 18.09 -0.91 6.27
CA VAL A 23 17.93 -2.02 5.32
C VAL A 23 18.63 -3.24 5.89
N VAL A 24 17.83 -4.25 6.26
CA VAL A 24 18.34 -5.49 6.87
C VAL A 24 18.35 -6.68 5.92
N GLY A 25 17.84 -6.50 4.70
CA GLY A 25 17.84 -7.55 3.69
C GLY A 25 17.33 -7.07 2.34
N LYS A 26 17.54 -7.89 1.33
CA LYS A 26 16.97 -7.67 -0.01
C LYS A 26 16.72 -9.00 -0.73
N LYS A 27 15.69 -9.01 -1.58
CA LYS A 27 15.36 -10.12 -2.48
C LYS A 27 15.30 -9.62 -3.92
N PRO A 28 15.63 -10.46 -4.92
CA PRO A 28 15.52 -10.07 -6.32
C PRO A 28 14.05 -9.89 -6.72
N GLN A 29 13.79 -8.93 -7.60
CA GLN A 29 12.49 -8.70 -8.21
C GLN A 29 12.61 -8.66 -9.73
N GLU A 30 11.60 -9.19 -10.42
CA GLU A 30 11.51 -9.09 -11.88
C GLU A 30 11.30 -7.64 -12.32
N ARG A 31 12.28 -7.07 -13.01
CA ARG A 31 12.28 -5.67 -13.47
C ARG A 31 11.12 -5.31 -14.41
N ARG A 32 10.47 -6.31 -15.04
CA ARG A 32 9.28 -6.07 -15.87
C ARG A 32 8.05 -5.74 -15.06
N ASN A 33 8.07 -6.01 -13.75
CA ASN A 33 6.93 -5.74 -12.90
C ASN A 33 6.79 -4.22 -12.66
N PHE A 34 5.71 -3.66 -13.19
CA PHE A 34 5.27 -2.31 -12.90
C PHE A 34 4.35 -2.38 -11.67
N ILE A 35 4.99 -2.44 -10.48
CA ILE A 35 4.34 -2.73 -9.21
C ILE A 35 3.25 -1.71 -8.90
N GLN A 36 2.02 -2.20 -8.71
CA GLN A 36 0.85 -1.43 -8.31
C GLN A 36 0.20 -1.95 -7.03
N GLY A 37 0.49 -3.20 -6.69
CA GLY A 37 0.06 -3.79 -5.43
C GLY A 37 0.99 -4.91 -5.04
N LEU A 38 1.21 -5.08 -3.74
CA LEU A 38 2.14 -6.03 -3.15
C LEU A 38 1.53 -6.57 -1.85
N GLU A 39 1.57 -7.89 -1.65
CA GLU A 39 1.15 -8.49 -0.38
C GLU A 39 1.91 -9.79 -0.13
N ILE A 40 2.33 -10.03 1.12
CA ILE A 40 2.96 -11.27 1.55
C ILE A 40 2.01 -12.00 2.48
N LEU A 41 1.64 -13.22 2.10
CA LEU A 41 0.76 -14.07 2.91
C LEU A 41 1.17 -15.54 2.79
N GLU A 42 1.23 -16.27 3.91
CA GLU A 42 1.50 -17.72 3.94
C GLU A 42 2.76 -18.13 3.14
N GLY A 43 3.85 -17.33 3.25
CA GLY A 43 5.10 -17.58 2.54
C GLY A 43 5.03 -17.38 1.02
N LYS A 44 4.03 -16.67 0.54
CA LYS A 44 3.84 -16.28 -0.86
C LYS A 44 3.88 -14.78 -0.99
N LEU A 45 4.45 -14.30 -2.10
CA LEU A 45 4.40 -12.91 -2.52
C LEU A 45 3.39 -12.79 -3.66
N TYR A 46 2.36 -12.00 -3.45
CA TYR A 46 1.37 -11.64 -4.47
C TYR A 46 1.71 -10.28 -5.05
N VAL A 47 1.66 -10.18 -6.35
CA VAL A 47 2.06 -8.97 -7.08
C VAL A 47 1.00 -8.62 -8.10
N SER A 48 0.51 -7.38 -8.04
CA SER A 48 -0.23 -6.73 -9.09
C SER A 48 0.70 -5.85 -9.91
N SER A 49 0.85 -6.16 -11.19
CA SER A 49 1.67 -5.38 -12.12
C SER A 49 0.79 -4.72 -13.17
N GLY A 50 0.89 -3.40 -13.29
CA GLY A 50 0.11 -2.58 -14.22
C GLY A 50 0.67 -2.55 -15.64
N ASN A 51 0.16 -1.66 -16.43
CA ASN A 51 0.34 -1.34 -17.84
C ASN A 51 -0.65 -2.04 -18.77
N TYR A 52 -1.26 -1.24 -19.66
CA TYR A 52 -2.17 -1.77 -20.69
C TYR A 52 -1.46 -2.78 -21.59
N GLY A 53 -2.11 -3.93 -21.81
CA GLY A 53 -1.54 -5.03 -22.57
C GLY A 53 -0.55 -5.91 -21.84
N GLU A 54 -0.07 -5.47 -20.65
CA GLU A 54 0.95 -6.16 -19.85
C GLU A 54 0.47 -6.51 -18.43
N SER A 55 -0.67 -6.00 -18.01
CA SER A 55 -1.21 -6.17 -16.65
C SER A 55 -1.34 -7.63 -16.25
N ARG A 56 -0.91 -7.93 -15.02
CA ARG A 56 -0.86 -9.30 -14.49
C ARG A 56 -1.17 -9.34 -13.00
N LEU A 57 -1.70 -10.47 -12.58
CA LEU A 57 -1.71 -10.93 -11.19
C LEU A 57 -0.73 -12.09 -11.09
N MET A 58 0.21 -12.03 -10.15
CA MET A 58 1.28 -13.02 -10.00
C MET A 58 1.42 -13.48 -8.56
N ARG A 59 1.84 -14.74 -8.40
CA ARG A 59 2.23 -15.31 -7.12
C ARG A 59 3.61 -15.93 -7.21
N TYR A 60 4.47 -15.57 -6.29
CA TYR A 60 5.82 -16.11 -6.14
C TYR A 60 5.92 -16.89 -4.83
N ASN A 61 6.74 -17.91 -4.79
CA ASN A 61 7.25 -18.44 -3.53
C ASN A 61 8.17 -17.38 -2.91
N PHE A 62 7.83 -16.90 -1.70
CA PHE A 62 8.55 -15.77 -1.13
C PHE A 62 9.95 -16.11 -0.63
N GLU A 63 10.23 -17.37 -0.28
CA GLU A 63 11.57 -17.79 0.16
C GLU A 63 12.60 -17.71 -0.97
N ASN A 64 12.30 -18.31 -2.12
CA ASN A 64 13.23 -18.45 -3.24
C ASN A 64 12.91 -17.54 -4.45
N MET A 65 11.84 -16.75 -4.37
CA MET A 65 11.37 -15.83 -5.41
C MET A 65 11.02 -16.49 -6.77
N ASN A 66 10.74 -17.79 -6.76
CA ASN A 66 10.29 -18.49 -7.96
C ASN A 66 8.83 -18.12 -8.28
N LEU A 67 8.57 -17.76 -9.53
CA LEU A 67 7.21 -17.53 -10.04
C LEU A 67 6.44 -18.84 -10.05
N GLU A 68 5.32 -18.90 -9.31
CA GLU A 68 4.43 -20.07 -9.27
C GLU A 68 3.27 -19.94 -10.25
N ILE A 69 2.60 -18.79 -10.23
CA ILE A 69 1.45 -18.51 -11.09
C ILE A 69 1.55 -17.09 -11.65
N SER A 70 1.17 -16.95 -12.92
CA SER A 70 1.02 -15.65 -13.57
C SER A 70 -0.25 -15.63 -14.42
N LYS A 71 -1.18 -14.76 -14.09
CA LYS A 71 -2.44 -14.56 -14.84
C LYS A 71 -2.37 -13.21 -15.57
N ARG A 72 -2.44 -13.23 -16.89
CA ARG A 72 -2.57 -12.02 -17.69
C ARG A 72 -4.01 -11.51 -17.62
N LEU A 73 -4.16 -10.22 -17.43
CA LEU A 73 -5.46 -9.56 -17.51
C LEU A 73 -5.83 -9.29 -18.96
N ASN A 74 -7.11 -8.94 -19.19
CA ASN A 74 -7.53 -8.41 -20.47
C ASN A 74 -6.64 -7.19 -20.85
N PRO A 75 -6.13 -7.10 -22.10
CA PRO A 75 -5.23 -6.01 -22.51
C PRO A 75 -5.77 -4.59 -22.34
N ARG A 76 -7.09 -4.45 -22.20
CA ARG A 76 -7.78 -3.16 -21.95
C ARG A 76 -7.81 -2.76 -20.48
N LEU A 77 -7.36 -3.62 -19.57
CA LEU A 77 -7.34 -3.34 -18.14
C LEU A 77 -5.94 -2.92 -17.71
N PHE A 78 -5.88 -1.88 -16.89
CA PHE A 78 -4.67 -1.49 -16.19
C PHE A 78 -4.82 -1.95 -14.73
N ALA A 79 -4.04 -2.96 -14.33
CA ALA A 79 -4.06 -3.48 -12.96
C ALA A 79 -3.45 -2.48 -11.98
N GLU A 80 -4.07 -2.37 -10.84
CA GLU A 80 -3.69 -1.48 -9.73
C GLU A 80 -3.52 -2.29 -8.43
N GLY A 81 -3.75 -1.71 -7.28
CA GLY A 81 -3.59 -2.33 -5.97
C GLY A 81 -4.25 -3.70 -5.85
N LEU A 82 -3.70 -4.55 -5.01
CA LEU A 82 -4.28 -5.84 -4.66
C LEU A 82 -4.31 -6.02 -3.14
N THR A 83 -5.21 -6.88 -2.68
CA THR A 83 -5.18 -7.40 -1.30
C THR A 83 -5.87 -8.76 -1.21
N ILE A 84 -5.59 -9.51 -0.14
CA ILE A 84 -6.16 -10.81 0.12
C ILE A 84 -7.04 -10.74 1.35
N LEU A 85 -8.31 -11.07 1.19
CA LEU A 85 -9.25 -11.14 2.31
C LEU A 85 -10.02 -12.47 2.26
N GLY A 86 -9.85 -13.30 3.28
CA GLY A 86 -10.39 -14.65 3.31
C GLY A 86 -9.79 -15.54 2.21
N ASP A 87 -10.65 -16.13 1.39
CA ASP A 87 -10.26 -16.99 0.29
C ASP A 87 -10.19 -16.28 -1.07
N HIS A 88 -10.24 -14.94 -1.06
CA HIS A 88 -10.28 -14.14 -2.27
C HIS A 88 -9.08 -13.19 -2.38
N ILE A 89 -8.61 -13.00 -3.61
CA ILE A 89 -7.73 -11.90 -3.99
C ILE A 89 -8.59 -10.84 -4.66
N TYR A 90 -8.49 -9.62 -4.17
CA TYR A 90 -9.12 -8.45 -4.78
C TYR A 90 -8.04 -7.64 -5.50
N GLN A 91 -8.29 -7.25 -6.74
CA GLN A 91 -7.37 -6.46 -7.54
C GLN A 91 -8.12 -5.31 -8.19
N LEU A 92 -7.63 -4.08 -7.98
CA LEU A 92 -8.20 -2.90 -8.60
C LEU A 92 -7.78 -2.76 -10.06
N THR A 93 -8.56 -1.98 -10.80
CA THR A 93 -8.17 -1.42 -12.08
C THR A 93 -8.22 0.11 -12.04
N TRP A 94 -7.39 0.76 -12.85
CA TRP A 94 -7.25 2.21 -12.86
C TRP A 94 -8.52 2.92 -13.33
N ARG A 95 -8.60 3.19 -14.64
CA ARG A 95 -9.70 3.97 -15.25
C ARG A 95 -10.92 3.13 -15.56
N GLU A 96 -10.77 1.82 -15.57
CA GLU A 96 -11.85 0.87 -15.78
C GLU A 96 -12.76 0.76 -14.55
N ARG A 97 -12.27 1.24 -13.36
CA ARG A 97 -13.07 1.41 -12.13
C ARG A 97 -13.70 0.09 -11.68
N MET A 98 -12.90 -0.95 -11.63
CA MET A 98 -13.36 -2.29 -11.30
C MET A 98 -12.53 -2.86 -10.15
N VAL A 99 -13.15 -3.69 -9.34
CA VAL A 99 -12.51 -4.68 -8.48
C VAL A 99 -12.67 -6.02 -9.16
N LEU A 100 -11.56 -6.66 -9.49
CA LEU A 100 -11.52 -8.04 -9.96
C LEU A 100 -11.36 -8.96 -8.76
N VAL A 101 -12.10 -10.04 -8.71
CA VAL A 101 -12.07 -11.03 -7.62
C VAL A 101 -11.56 -12.36 -8.16
N PHE A 102 -10.55 -12.91 -7.48
CA PHE A 102 -9.96 -14.19 -7.84
C PHE A 102 -9.99 -15.14 -6.65
N ASP A 103 -10.06 -16.43 -6.92
CA ASP A 103 -9.81 -17.47 -5.93
C ASP A 103 -8.34 -17.43 -5.48
N LYS A 104 -8.08 -17.41 -4.17
CA LYS A 104 -6.72 -17.28 -3.61
C LYS A 104 -5.79 -18.42 -4.03
N GLN A 105 -6.29 -19.65 -4.10
CA GLN A 105 -5.46 -20.84 -4.37
C GLN A 105 -5.13 -20.99 -5.84
N SER A 106 -6.15 -21.00 -6.68
CA SER A 106 -6.02 -21.22 -8.13
C SER A 106 -5.69 -19.95 -8.91
N MET A 107 -5.96 -18.76 -8.32
CA MET A 107 -5.91 -17.46 -8.97
C MET A 107 -6.79 -17.37 -10.22
N GLU A 108 -7.85 -18.22 -10.31
CA GLU A 108 -8.85 -18.11 -11.36
C GLU A 108 -9.80 -16.95 -11.06
N ALA A 109 -10.16 -16.20 -12.10
CA ALA A 109 -11.11 -15.11 -11.99
C ALA A 109 -12.50 -15.65 -11.63
N LEU A 110 -13.10 -15.11 -10.60
CA LEU A 110 -14.44 -15.46 -10.13
C LEU A 110 -15.48 -14.46 -10.63
N GLU A 111 -15.27 -13.21 -10.35
CA GLU A 111 -16.19 -12.13 -10.66
C GLU A 111 -15.50 -10.78 -10.68
N TRP A 112 -16.28 -9.75 -10.93
CA TRP A 112 -15.87 -8.36 -10.78
C TRP A 112 -17.05 -7.48 -10.37
N PHE A 113 -16.77 -6.33 -9.77
CA PHE A 113 -17.77 -5.31 -9.48
C PHE A 113 -17.19 -3.90 -9.65
N PRO A 114 -18.05 -2.90 -9.94
CA PRO A 114 -17.60 -1.53 -10.16
C PRO A 114 -17.28 -0.81 -8.85
N ILE A 115 -16.38 0.19 -8.92
CA ILE A 115 -16.13 1.18 -7.89
C ILE A 115 -16.39 2.59 -8.43
N PRO A 116 -16.81 3.55 -7.60
CA PRO A 116 -16.85 4.95 -7.99
C PRO A 116 -15.42 5.50 -8.08
N GLY A 117 -15.08 6.16 -9.19
CA GLY A 117 -13.74 6.74 -9.37
C GLY A 117 -12.68 5.75 -9.83
N GLN A 118 -11.43 6.16 -9.76
CA GLN A 118 -10.27 5.34 -10.12
C GLN A 118 -9.90 4.42 -8.95
N GLY A 119 -9.33 3.25 -9.24
CA GLY A 119 -8.65 2.45 -8.23
C GLY A 119 -7.14 2.68 -8.33
N TRP A 120 -6.47 2.85 -7.18
CA TRP A 120 -5.02 2.96 -7.07
C TRP A 120 -4.48 1.89 -6.11
N GLY A 121 -4.16 2.20 -4.87
CA GLY A 121 -3.74 1.21 -3.88
C GLY A 121 -4.91 0.49 -3.22
N LEU A 122 -4.66 -0.70 -2.69
CA LEU A 122 -5.66 -1.53 -2.03
C LEU A 122 -5.03 -2.31 -0.89
N THR A 123 -5.67 -2.28 0.27
CA THR A 123 -5.38 -3.13 1.43
C THR A 123 -6.67 -3.54 2.11
N ASN A 124 -6.61 -4.23 3.25
CA ASN A 124 -7.77 -4.57 4.06
C ASN A 124 -7.46 -4.54 5.55
N ASP A 125 -8.49 -4.35 6.39
CA ASP A 125 -8.39 -4.37 7.85
C ASP A 125 -8.83 -5.71 8.48
N GLY A 126 -8.97 -6.76 7.67
CA GLY A 126 -9.51 -8.06 8.03
C GLY A 126 -11.03 -8.18 7.86
N SER A 127 -11.71 -7.10 7.52
CA SER A 127 -13.17 -7.05 7.32
C SER A 127 -13.61 -6.19 6.14
N GLN A 128 -12.97 -5.07 5.92
CA GLN A 128 -13.25 -4.13 4.84
C GLN A 128 -12.06 -4.01 3.90
N LEU A 129 -12.34 -3.82 2.63
CA LEU A 129 -11.36 -3.35 1.66
C LEU A 129 -11.12 -1.85 1.88
N ILE A 130 -9.86 -1.43 1.82
CA ILE A 130 -9.47 -0.02 1.96
C ILE A 130 -8.72 0.36 0.70
N TYR A 131 -9.20 1.36 -0.05
CA TYR A 131 -8.55 1.75 -1.29
C TYR A 131 -8.33 3.25 -1.42
N SER A 132 -7.27 3.60 -2.16
CA SER A 132 -6.95 4.95 -2.61
C SER A 132 -7.39 5.18 -4.05
N ASP A 133 -7.56 6.44 -4.45
CA ASP A 133 -7.98 6.85 -5.79
C ASP A 133 -7.06 7.94 -6.39
N GLY A 134 -5.90 8.16 -5.75
CA GLY A 134 -4.95 9.22 -6.12
C GLY A 134 -5.28 10.60 -5.55
N SER A 135 -6.40 10.76 -4.89
CA SER A 135 -6.74 11.96 -4.11
C SER A 135 -6.17 11.87 -2.68
N ALA A 136 -6.66 12.71 -1.79
CA ALA A 136 -6.42 12.62 -0.36
C ALA A 136 -7.45 11.73 0.37
N GLN A 137 -8.29 11.01 -0.36
CA GLN A 137 -9.31 10.16 0.22
C GLN A 137 -8.85 8.71 0.31
N LEU A 138 -9.21 8.04 1.40
CA LEU A 138 -9.22 6.59 1.53
C LEU A 138 -10.66 6.12 1.74
N HIS A 139 -11.06 5.11 0.98
CA HIS A 139 -12.41 4.58 0.96
C HIS A 139 -12.44 3.21 1.62
N PHE A 140 -13.32 3.01 2.57
CA PHE A 140 -13.57 1.73 3.24
C PHE A 140 -14.83 1.10 2.65
N MET A 141 -14.67 -0.09 2.09
CA MET A 141 -15.71 -0.78 1.34
C MET A 141 -16.00 -2.14 1.94
N SER A 142 -17.29 -2.46 2.09
CA SER A 142 -17.72 -3.83 2.37
C SER A 142 -17.56 -4.69 1.10
N PRO A 143 -16.77 -5.76 1.13
CA PRO A 143 -16.65 -6.65 -0.03
C PRO A 143 -17.96 -7.36 -0.36
N ASP A 144 -18.74 -7.75 0.65
CA ASP A 144 -20.03 -8.44 0.49
C ASP A 144 -21.12 -7.54 -0.10
N LYS A 145 -21.25 -6.32 0.42
CA LYS A 145 -22.24 -5.34 -0.04
C LYS A 145 -21.79 -4.60 -1.31
N ARG A 146 -20.46 -4.61 -1.59
CA ARG A 146 -19.84 -3.88 -2.71
C ARG A 146 -20.11 -2.37 -2.68
N THR A 147 -20.18 -1.82 -1.47
CA THR A 147 -20.48 -0.42 -1.22
C THR A 147 -19.43 0.21 -0.32
N ILE A 148 -19.12 1.49 -0.58
CA ILE A 148 -18.33 2.30 0.34
C ILE A 148 -19.20 2.57 1.58
N GLU A 149 -18.69 2.19 2.74
CA GLU A 149 -19.36 2.41 4.02
C GLU A 149 -18.90 3.72 4.69
N ARG A 150 -17.64 4.10 4.47
CA ARG A 150 -17.09 5.39 4.92
C ARG A 150 -15.89 5.79 4.07
N SER A 151 -15.54 7.07 4.15
CA SER A 151 -14.29 7.60 3.59
C SER A 151 -13.65 8.54 4.60
N ILE A 152 -12.33 8.62 4.56
CA ILE A 152 -11.56 9.56 5.38
C ILE A 152 -10.71 10.44 4.48
N THR A 153 -10.47 11.68 4.89
CA THR A 153 -9.51 12.57 4.25
C THR A 153 -8.18 12.45 4.98
N VAL A 154 -7.13 12.06 4.27
CA VAL A 154 -5.78 12.00 4.84
C VAL A 154 -5.20 13.40 4.94
N THR A 155 -4.72 13.75 6.13
CA THR A 155 -4.18 15.08 6.41
C THR A 155 -2.88 15.00 7.19
N GLU A 156 -2.03 15.99 6.96
CA GLU A 156 -0.83 16.27 7.75
C GLU A 156 -0.85 17.73 8.19
N ASN A 157 -0.78 17.98 9.49
CA ASN A 157 -0.89 19.35 10.06
C ASN A 157 -2.15 20.10 9.54
N GLY A 158 -3.28 19.38 9.42
CA GLY A 158 -4.55 19.94 8.95
C GLY A 158 -4.64 20.20 7.43
N ARG A 159 -3.63 19.82 6.67
CA ARG A 159 -3.62 19.95 5.20
C ARG A 159 -3.82 18.60 4.53
N ALA A 160 -4.70 18.54 3.54
CA ALA A 160 -4.94 17.33 2.78
C ALA A 160 -3.67 16.87 2.03
N VAL A 161 -3.37 15.56 2.08
CA VAL A 161 -2.22 14.93 1.43
C VAL A 161 -2.72 14.07 0.26
N PRO A 162 -2.68 14.57 -0.98
CA PRO A 162 -3.11 13.81 -2.15
C PRO A 162 -2.02 12.85 -2.65
N LYS A 163 -2.36 12.13 -3.73
CA LYS A 163 -1.50 11.15 -4.40
C LYS A 163 -1.23 9.92 -3.55
N LEU A 164 -2.16 9.57 -2.66
CA LEU A 164 -2.12 8.27 -1.98
C LEU A 164 -2.16 7.17 -3.02
N ASN A 165 -1.21 6.24 -2.94
CA ASN A 165 -1.08 5.18 -3.94
C ASN A 165 -1.13 3.82 -3.28
N GLU A 166 -0.11 3.01 -3.42
CA GLU A 166 -0.08 1.66 -2.87
C GLU A 166 -0.21 1.68 -1.35
N LEU A 167 -0.96 0.71 -0.80
CA LEU A 167 -1.41 0.67 0.59
C LEU A 167 -1.10 -0.68 1.22
N GLU A 168 -0.74 -0.62 2.51
CA GLU A 168 -0.60 -1.82 3.34
C GLU A 168 -1.17 -1.58 4.74
N TRP A 169 -1.83 -2.61 5.32
CA TRP A 169 -2.35 -2.57 6.68
C TRP A 169 -1.35 -3.19 7.66
N ILE A 170 -0.76 -2.37 8.52
CA ILE A 170 0.24 -2.81 9.50
C ILE A 170 -0.15 -2.33 10.90
N ASP A 171 -0.34 -3.26 11.83
CA ASP A 171 -0.57 -2.98 13.26
C ASP A 171 -1.69 -1.96 13.52
N GLY A 172 -2.80 -2.07 12.79
CA GLY A 172 -3.95 -1.20 12.96
C GLY A 172 -3.81 0.18 12.29
N LYS A 173 -2.80 0.37 11.46
CA LYS A 173 -2.53 1.60 10.70
C LYS A 173 -2.47 1.33 9.20
N ILE A 174 -2.77 2.36 8.41
CA ILE A 174 -2.64 2.31 6.96
C ILE A 174 -1.29 2.92 6.58
N TRP A 175 -0.44 2.13 5.95
CA TRP A 175 0.79 2.60 5.34
C TRP A 175 0.52 2.91 3.87
N ALA A 176 0.99 4.05 3.38
CA ALA A 176 0.70 4.50 2.03
C ALA A 176 1.93 5.10 1.34
N ASN A 177 2.19 4.69 0.10
CA ASN A 177 3.09 5.42 -0.78
C ASN A 177 2.46 6.75 -1.21
N ILE A 178 3.22 7.83 -1.23
CA ILE A 178 2.84 9.08 -1.88
C ILE A 178 3.44 9.11 -3.30
N TRP A 179 2.61 8.96 -4.31
CA TRP A 179 3.06 8.85 -5.71
C TRP A 179 3.94 10.01 -6.16
N GLN A 180 5.02 9.69 -6.88
CA GLN A 180 6.07 10.60 -7.35
C GLN A 180 6.94 11.18 -6.22
N THR A 181 7.00 10.52 -5.08
CA THR A 181 7.95 10.82 -4.00
C THR A 181 8.59 9.52 -3.52
N ASP A 182 9.65 9.63 -2.73
CA ASP A 182 10.25 8.50 -2.03
C ASP A 182 9.71 8.41 -0.57
N ARG A 183 8.47 8.86 -0.36
CA ARG A 183 7.85 8.95 0.96
C ARG A 183 6.76 7.90 1.16
N ILE A 184 6.81 7.24 2.31
CA ILE A 184 5.73 6.44 2.88
C ILE A 184 5.18 7.16 4.10
N VAL A 185 3.86 7.15 4.28
CA VAL A 185 3.17 7.73 5.44
C VAL A 185 2.39 6.67 6.20
N VAL A 186 2.30 6.84 7.52
CA VAL A 186 1.51 6.00 8.42
C VAL A 186 0.29 6.80 8.86
N ILE A 187 -0.88 6.29 8.56
CA ILE A 187 -2.16 6.99 8.66
C ILE A 187 -3.03 6.32 9.73
N ASP A 188 -3.59 7.11 10.62
CA ASP A 188 -4.62 6.64 11.54
C ASP A 188 -5.94 6.41 10.78
N PRO A 189 -6.49 5.19 10.79
CA PRO A 189 -7.65 4.85 9.98
C PRO A 189 -8.97 5.48 10.48
N LEU A 190 -8.99 6.05 11.68
CA LEU A 190 -10.18 6.68 12.23
C LEU A 190 -10.23 8.18 11.89
N SER A 191 -9.13 8.87 12.11
CA SER A 191 -9.05 10.33 11.92
C SER A 191 -8.57 10.74 10.53
N GLY A 192 -7.81 9.87 9.84
CA GLY A 192 -7.11 10.21 8.61
C GLY A 192 -5.82 11.03 8.83
N ASN A 193 -5.42 11.28 10.07
CA ASN A 193 -4.20 12.00 10.34
C ASN A 193 -2.97 11.13 10.04
N ILE A 194 -1.96 11.73 9.41
CA ILE A 194 -0.64 11.13 9.30
C ILE A 194 0.02 11.24 10.67
N GLU A 195 0.34 10.09 11.27
CA GLU A 195 1.01 10.00 12.57
C GLU A 195 2.53 9.89 12.41
N ALA A 196 2.96 9.24 11.32
CA ALA A 196 4.39 9.07 11.06
C ALA A 196 4.70 9.04 9.56
N SER A 197 5.96 9.22 9.20
CA SER A 197 6.43 9.12 7.83
C SER A 197 7.87 8.60 7.75
N LEU A 198 8.18 7.92 6.63
CA LEU A 198 9.52 7.51 6.24
C LEU A 198 9.92 8.24 4.97
N ASP A 199 11.18 8.68 4.93
CA ASP A 199 11.84 9.14 3.71
C ASP A 199 12.78 8.03 3.22
N LEU A 200 12.46 7.42 2.08
CA LEU A 200 13.23 6.36 1.45
C LEU A 200 14.10 6.87 0.28
N THR A 201 14.39 8.18 0.27
CA THR A 201 15.27 8.79 -0.73
C THR A 201 16.62 8.07 -0.74
N GLY A 202 17.03 7.58 -1.92
CA GLY A 202 18.31 6.85 -2.08
C GLY A 202 18.25 5.36 -1.75
N LEU A 203 17.09 4.81 -1.34
CA LEU A 203 16.93 3.37 -1.09
C LEU A 203 17.33 2.53 -2.31
N LEU A 204 16.91 2.92 -3.51
CA LEU A 204 17.40 2.32 -4.75
C LEU A 204 18.69 3.04 -5.18
N PRO A 205 19.87 2.37 -5.16
CA PRO A 205 21.13 2.96 -5.59
C PRO A 205 21.10 3.38 -7.06
N SER A 206 21.87 4.40 -7.41
CA SER A 206 21.94 4.94 -8.77
C SER A 206 22.41 3.91 -9.80
N GLU A 207 23.32 3.02 -9.42
CA GLU A 207 23.86 1.94 -10.26
C GLU A 207 22.82 0.87 -10.60
N ASP A 208 21.78 0.73 -9.78
CA ASP A 208 20.67 -0.20 -10.01
C ASP A 208 19.54 0.41 -10.86
N ARG A 209 19.60 1.73 -11.13
CA ARG A 209 18.61 2.42 -11.95
C ARG A 209 18.88 2.22 -13.43
N LEU A 210 17.83 1.86 -14.17
CA LEU A 210 17.81 1.83 -15.62
C LEU A 210 16.95 2.98 -16.14
N ARG A 211 16.97 3.19 -17.46
CA ARG A 211 16.23 4.27 -18.12
C ARG A 211 14.72 4.22 -17.86
N ASP A 212 14.17 3.05 -17.68
CA ASP A 212 12.74 2.77 -17.47
C ASP A 212 12.39 2.48 -16.01
N THR A 213 13.34 2.59 -15.07
CA THR A 213 13.08 2.51 -13.63
C THR A 213 12.16 3.66 -13.22
N ASP A 214 11.08 3.33 -12.52
CA ASP A 214 10.05 4.29 -12.13
C ASP A 214 10.02 4.45 -10.60
N VAL A 215 8.99 5.03 -10.05
CA VAL A 215 8.89 5.48 -8.65
C VAL A 215 8.83 4.34 -7.63
N LEU A 216 9.17 4.66 -6.38
CA LEU A 216 8.86 3.86 -5.21
C LEU A 216 7.35 3.57 -5.19
N ASN A 217 6.98 2.30 -5.11
CA ASN A 217 5.61 1.84 -4.97
C ASN A 217 5.58 0.35 -4.60
N GLY A 218 4.94 0.03 -3.50
CA GLY A 218 4.82 -1.33 -2.98
C GLY A 218 5.36 -1.44 -1.56
N ILE A 219 4.46 -1.80 -0.65
CA ILE A 219 4.70 -2.06 0.77
C ILE A 219 4.08 -3.42 1.05
N ALA A 220 4.78 -4.30 1.75
CA ALA A 220 4.20 -5.55 2.23
C ALA A 220 4.77 -5.92 3.59
N ARG A 221 3.91 -6.37 4.50
CA ARG A 221 4.33 -6.97 5.76
C ARG A 221 4.43 -8.48 5.60
N ASP A 222 5.55 -9.05 6.00
CA ASP A 222 5.67 -10.51 6.14
C ASP A 222 5.13 -10.92 7.52
N PRO A 223 3.98 -11.63 7.60
CA PRO A 223 3.43 -12.05 8.89
C PRO A 223 4.29 -13.11 9.61
N ALA A 224 5.26 -13.74 8.94
CA ALA A 224 6.12 -14.74 9.56
C ALA A 224 7.14 -14.13 10.54
N ASP A 225 7.62 -12.92 10.27
CA ASP A 225 8.63 -12.26 11.12
C ASP A 225 8.34 -10.77 11.37
N ASN A 226 7.16 -10.31 10.95
CA ASN A 226 6.71 -8.91 10.98
C ASN A 226 7.61 -7.95 10.18
N GLY A 227 8.45 -8.47 9.28
CA GLY A 227 9.33 -7.66 8.44
C GLY A 227 8.55 -6.83 7.44
N ILE A 228 8.96 -5.58 7.26
CA ILE A 228 8.37 -4.68 6.27
C ILE A 228 9.25 -4.72 5.01
N TRP A 229 8.62 -5.00 3.88
CA TRP A 229 9.26 -5.05 2.59
C TRP A 229 8.75 -3.92 1.71
N VAL A 230 9.67 -3.23 1.04
CA VAL A 230 9.35 -2.11 0.15
C VAL A 230 10.07 -2.25 -1.17
N THR A 231 9.46 -1.73 -2.22
CA THR A 231 10.00 -1.79 -3.59
C THR A 231 9.49 -0.64 -4.45
N GLY A 232 9.76 -0.69 -5.74
CA GLY A 232 9.24 0.28 -6.71
C GLY A 232 8.94 -0.35 -8.07
N LYS A 233 8.31 0.46 -8.91
CA LYS A 233 7.94 0.09 -10.27
C LYS A 233 9.21 -0.14 -11.09
N ARG A 234 9.37 -1.37 -11.63
CA ARG A 234 10.56 -1.80 -12.39
C ARG A 234 11.87 -1.75 -11.60
N TRP A 235 11.79 -1.82 -10.26
CA TRP A 235 12.98 -1.97 -9.44
C TRP A 235 13.51 -3.42 -9.50
N PRO A 236 14.83 -3.64 -9.34
CA PRO A 236 15.42 -4.98 -9.34
C PRO A 236 15.29 -5.70 -7.99
N TRP A 237 14.94 -4.97 -6.93
CA TRP A 237 14.98 -5.44 -5.56
C TRP A 237 13.71 -5.12 -4.78
N LEU A 238 13.33 -6.06 -3.90
CA LEU A 238 12.57 -5.79 -2.68
C LEU A 238 13.57 -5.59 -1.56
N TYR A 239 13.38 -4.54 -0.76
CA TYR A 239 14.20 -4.25 0.41
C TYR A 239 13.43 -4.55 1.68
N LYS A 240 14.04 -5.34 2.59
CA LYS A 240 13.53 -5.50 3.95
C LYS A 240 14.03 -4.36 4.80
N ILE A 241 13.12 -3.64 5.44
CA ILE A 241 13.45 -2.55 6.34
C ILE A 241 13.00 -2.85 7.77
N GLU A 242 13.80 -2.43 8.72
CA GLU A 242 13.44 -2.35 10.14
C GLU A 242 13.27 -0.90 10.53
N ILE A 243 12.13 -0.60 11.18
CA ILE A 243 11.86 0.73 11.69
C ILE A 243 12.58 0.90 13.01
N ARG A 244 13.31 2.00 13.13
CA ARG A 244 13.99 2.39 14.36
C ARG A 244 13.28 3.59 14.97
N PRO A 245 13.15 3.65 16.32
CA PRO A 245 12.73 4.86 17.00
C PRO A 245 13.64 6.02 16.59
N ALA A 246 13.09 7.22 16.44
CA ALA A 246 13.92 8.41 16.29
C ALA A 246 14.88 8.49 17.50
N GLU A 247 16.19 8.52 17.26
CA GLU A 247 17.12 8.79 18.33
C GLU A 247 16.76 10.16 18.92
N LEU A 248 16.43 10.17 20.21
CA LEU A 248 16.30 11.43 20.95
C LEU A 248 17.65 12.16 20.78
N ALA A 249 17.64 13.28 20.08
CA ALA A 249 18.83 14.11 19.96
C ALA A 249 19.37 14.37 21.37
N HIS A 250 20.46 13.71 21.72
CA HIS A 250 21.17 14.05 22.93
C HIS A 250 21.65 15.49 22.76
N THR A 251 20.91 16.42 23.37
CA THR A 251 21.46 17.78 23.62
C THR A 251 22.65 17.57 24.55
N SER A 252 23.83 17.53 23.94
CA SER A 252 25.08 17.68 24.69
C SER A 252 25.11 19.11 25.20
N ASP A 253 24.93 19.24 26.54
CA ASP A 253 25.21 20.45 27.30
C ASP A 253 26.69 20.88 27.20
#